data_c581cba2f1164f27fbe0d0e05dc79de1
#
_entry.id   c581cba2f1164f27fbe0d0e05dc79de1
#
_cell.length_a   1.000
_cell.length_b   1.000
_cell.length_c   1.000
_cell.angle_alpha   90.00
_cell.angle_beta   90.00
_cell.angle_gamma   90.00
#
_symmetry.space_group_name_H-M   'P 1'
#
loop_
_entity.id
_entity.type
_entity.pdbx_description
1 polymer ?
#
loop_
_entity_poly.entity_id
_entity_poly.type
_entity_poly.pdbx_seq_one_letter_code
_entity_poly.pdbx_strand_id
1 'polypeptide(L)'
;MLGNDYDSQVCSIAGALEVVGERWSLLIVRDIFLGLRRFDEIQENLGIARNVLQTRLTRLLEQGVLEKRLYQERPPRYEYRLTDKGLDLWPTVVALMQWGDRYADLPAGPVVLLEHRGCGGAVDAHRVCESCGAKLTVQDVLATPGPGAPPNHPLLRRAARAQAKHHCACCYFRRIDSAGGACLVNWRFQWSKTH
;
A
#
# COMPACT_ATOMS: atom_id res chain seq x y z
N MET A 1 29.05 14.58 -21.65
CA MET A 1 28.14 13.64 -21.02
C MET A 1 27.73 14.25 -19.69
N LEU A 2 26.44 14.44 -19.43
CA LEU A 2 25.98 14.78 -18.10
C LEU A 2 26.22 13.54 -17.22
N GLY A 3 26.80 13.73 -16.01
CA GLY A 3 27.00 12.65 -15.06
C GLY A 3 25.67 12.00 -14.68
N ASN A 4 25.71 10.70 -14.39
CA ASN A 4 24.52 9.95 -13.95
C ASN A 4 24.27 10.08 -12.43
N ASP A 5 24.99 10.95 -11.77
CA ASP A 5 24.97 11.20 -10.33
C ASP A 5 24.84 12.70 -10.03
N TYR A 6 24.47 13.01 -8.79
CA TYR A 6 24.36 14.36 -8.28
C TYR A 6 25.56 14.77 -7.40
N ASP A 7 26.72 14.14 -7.56
CA ASP A 7 27.90 14.31 -6.68
C ASP A 7 28.37 15.77 -6.58
N SER A 8 28.12 16.57 -7.61
CA SER A 8 28.42 18.02 -7.58
C SER A 8 27.40 18.87 -6.82
N GLN A 9 26.27 18.28 -6.37
CA GLN A 9 25.18 18.97 -5.72
C GLN A 9 25.22 18.76 -4.19
N VAL A 10 25.66 19.74 -3.46
CA VAL A 10 25.63 19.73 -1.98
C VAL A 10 24.20 20.08 -1.51
N CYS A 11 23.29 19.13 -1.64
CA CYS A 11 21.87 19.33 -1.35
C CYS A 11 21.22 18.03 -0.81
N SER A 12 20.44 18.11 0.26
CA SER A 12 19.72 16.96 0.82
C SER A 12 18.73 16.34 -0.18
N ILE A 13 18.14 17.16 -1.07
CA ILE A 13 17.26 16.65 -2.13
C ILE A 13 18.07 15.84 -3.14
N ALA A 14 19.24 16.31 -3.57
CA ALA A 14 20.12 15.56 -4.47
C ALA A 14 20.51 14.22 -3.85
N GLY A 15 20.95 14.20 -2.60
CA GLY A 15 21.25 12.96 -1.88
C GLY A 15 20.05 12.00 -1.75
N ALA A 16 18.84 12.52 -1.58
CA ALA A 16 17.64 11.69 -1.58
C ALA A 16 17.35 11.11 -2.99
N LEU A 17 17.52 11.91 -4.04
CA LEU A 17 17.30 11.48 -5.41
C LEU A 17 18.31 10.41 -5.86
N GLU A 18 19.55 10.41 -5.32
CA GLU A 18 20.49 9.28 -5.53
C GLU A 18 19.92 7.95 -5.05
N VAL A 19 19.09 7.96 -4.02
CA VAL A 19 18.48 6.74 -3.46
C VAL A 19 17.16 6.39 -4.16
N VAL A 20 16.27 7.35 -4.33
CA VAL A 20 14.87 7.11 -4.78
C VAL A 20 14.51 7.82 -6.09
N GLY A 21 15.40 8.62 -6.67
CA GLY A 21 15.11 9.42 -7.87
C GLY A 21 15.00 8.63 -9.16
N GLU A 22 15.52 7.41 -9.18
CA GLU A 22 15.40 6.51 -10.33
C GLU A 22 13.94 6.17 -10.63
N ARG A 23 13.64 6.17 -11.93
CA ARG A 23 12.30 5.88 -12.44
C ARG A 23 11.75 4.60 -11.87
N TRP A 24 10.88 4.30 -11.23
CA TRP A 24 10.29 3.11 -10.61
C TRP A 24 10.55 2.98 -9.11
N SER A 25 11.59 3.60 -8.56
CA SER A 25 11.95 3.42 -7.14
C SER A 25 10.80 3.83 -6.20
N LEU A 26 10.25 5.04 -6.37
CA LEU A 26 9.11 5.50 -5.56
C LEU A 26 7.82 4.71 -5.84
N LEU A 27 7.62 4.20 -7.06
CA LEU A 27 6.48 3.34 -7.37
C LEU A 27 6.58 1.97 -6.70
N ILE A 28 7.79 1.40 -6.60
CA ILE A 28 8.04 0.18 -5.83
C ILE A 28 7.77 0.41 -4.34
N VAL A 29 8.26 1.52 -3.78
CA VAL A 29 8.00 1.91 -2.38
C VAL A 29 6.49 2.07 -2.14
N ARG A 30 5.76 2.76 -3.03
CA ARG A 30 4.29 2.87 -3.00
C ARG A 30 3.62 1.50 -2.98
N ASP A 31 4.04 0.58 -3.85
CA ASP A 31 3.44 -0.75 -3.96
C ASP A 31 3.60 -1.54 -2.67
N ILE A 32 4.77 -1.42 -2.03
CA ILE A 32 5.01 -2.07 -0.74
C ILE A 32 4.17 -1.43 0.38
N PHE A 33 3.95 -0.11 0.38
CA PHE A 33 2.98 0.55 1.27
C PHE A 33 1.56 0.03 1.04
N LEU A 34 1.15 -0.21 -0.21
CA LEU A 34 -0.13 -0.83 -0.56
C LEU A 34 -0.18 -2.33 -0.22
N GLY A 35 0.96 -2.91 0.24
CA GLY A 35 1.10 -4.28 0.72
C GLY A 35 1.40 -5.31 -0.35
N LEU A 36 1.84 -4.92 -1.53
CA LEU A 36 2.47 -5.80 -2.49
C LEU A 36 3.90 -6.06 -2.01
N ARG A 37 4.23 -7.30 -1.71
CA ARG A 37 5.51 -7.63 -1.08
C ARG A 37 6.34 -8.61 -1.87
N ARG A 38 5.74 -9.30 -2.83
CA ARG A 38 6.40 -10.32 -3.63
C ARG A 38 6.86 -9.75 -4.96
N PHE A 39 7.96 -10.29 -5.46
CA PHE A 39 8.53 -9.87 -6.73
C PHE A 39 7.49 -9.87 -7.86
N ASP A 40 6.77 -10.99 -8.00
CA ASP A 40 5.82 -11.16 -9.09
C ASP A 40 4.61 -10.22 -8.95
N GLU A 41 4.15 -9.94 -7.72
CA GLU A 41 3.06 -9.01 -7.45
C GLU A 41 3.43 -7.57 -7.86
N ILE A 42 4.65 -7.14 -7.51
CA ILE A 42 5.18 -5.81 -7.85
C ILE A 42 5.40 -5.72 -9.36
N GLN A 43 5.99 -6.75 -9.97
CA GLN A 43 6.22 -6.79 -11.41
C GLN A 43 4.91 -6.67 -12.21
N GLU A 44 3.91 -7.47 -11.84
CA GLU A 44 2.58 -7.46 -12.47
C GLU A 44 1.91 -6.08 -12.35
N ASN A 45 1.97 -5.49 -11.15
CA ASN A 45 1.34 -4.20 -10.91
C ASN A 45 2.00 -3.04 -11.68
N LEU A 46 3.35 -3.04 -11.78
CA LEU A 46 4.09 -2.00 -12.46
C LEU A 46 4.19 -2.21 -13.97
N GLY A 47 3.98 -3.43 -14.47
CA GLY A 47 4.12 -3.76 -15.88
C GLY A 47 5.54 -3.60 -16.43
N ILE A 48 6.57 -3.75 -15.59
CA ILE A 48 7.97 -3.52 -15.97
C ILE A 48 8.74 -4.81 -16.23
N ALA A 49 9.82 -4.71 -17.01
CA ALA A 49 10.68 -5.84 -17.30
C ALA A 49 11.34 -6.37 -16.02
N ARG A 50 11.49 -7.71 -15.94
CA ARG A 50 12.04 -8.42 -14.77
C ARG A 50 13.42 -7.91 -14.34
N ASN A 51 14.31 -7.68 -15.30
CA ASN A 51 15.66 -7.16 -15.04
C ASN A 51 15.64 -5.75 -14.46
N VAL A 52 14.72 -4.88 -14.93
CA VAL A 52 14.57 -3.52 -14.41
C VAL A 52 14.10 -3.57 -12.95
N LEU A 53 13.07 -4.36 -12.65
CA LEU A 53 12.60 -4.52 -11.27
C LEU A 53 13.71 -5.08 -10.37
N GLN A 54 14.44 -6.11 -10.82
CA GLN A 54 15.52 -6.72 -10.07
C GLN A 54 16.59 -5.69 -9.71
N THR A 55 17.04 -4.88 -10.68
CA THR A 55 18.04 -3.83 -10.46
C THR A 55 17.57 -2.80 -9.44
N ARG A 56 16.30 -2.35 -9.53
CA ARG A 56 15.73 -1.36 -8.60
C ARG A 56 15.58 -1.92 -7.18
N LEU A 57 15.09 -3.14 -7.05
CA LEU A 57 14.98 -3.79 -5.75
C LEU A 57 16.35 -4.01 -5.10
N THR A 58 17.36 -4.43 -5.88
CA THR A 58 18.74 -4.59 -5.38
C THR A 58 19.27 -3.25 -4.84
N ARG A 59 19.13 -2.16 -5.59
CA ARG A 59 19.58 -0.84 -5.13
C ARG A 59 18.86 -0.37 -3.87
N LEU A 60 17.54 -0.56 -3.79
CA LEU A 60 16.78 -0.19 -2.59
C LEU A 60 17.16 -1.03 -1.36
N LEU A 61 17.55 -2.30 -1.55
CA LEU A 61 18.11 -3.15 -0.50
C LEU A 61 19.49 -2.66 -0.05
N GLU A 62 20.41 -2.37 -0.99
CA GLU A 62 21.75 -1.85 -0.72
C GLU A 62 21.69 -0.51 0.02
N GLN A 63 20.74 0.34 -0.34
CA GLN A 63 20.52 1.63 0.32
C GLN A 63 19.77 1.52 1.66
N GLY A 64 19.40 0.31 2.08
CA GLY A 64 18.70 0.07 3.34
C GLY A 64 17.29 0.64 3.40
N VAL A 65 16.66 0.93 2.26
CA VAL A 65 15.24 1.35 2.17
C VAL A 65 14.33 0.14 2.31
N LEU A 66 14.76 -1.00 1.75
CA LEU A 66 14.06 -2.27 1.83
C LEU A 66 14.88 -3.31 2.60
N GLU A 67 14.18 -4.27 3.15
CA GLU A 67 14.72 -5.54 3.63
C GLU A 67 14.06 -6.70 2.91
N LYS A 68 14.77 -7.84 2.85
CA LYS A 68 14.30 -9.07 2.23
C LYS A 68 14.04 -10.12 3.31
N ARG A 69 12.81 -10.61 3.39
CA ARG A 69 12.40 -11.59 4.41
C ARG A 69 12.01 -12.91 3.77
N LEU A 70 12.59 -14.00 4.26
CA LEU A 70 12.23 -15.34 3.83
C LEU A 70 10.82 -15.68 4.36
N TYR A 71 9.90 -16.12 3.48
CA TYR A 71 8.57 -16.57 3.88
C TYR A 71 8.29 -18.04 3.53
N GLN A 72 9.15 -18.66 2.70
CA GLN A 72 9.09 -20.07 2.34
C GLN A 72 10.51 -20.61 2.15
N GLU A 73 10.81 -21.75 2.76
CA GLU A 73 12.17 -22.32 2.76
C GLU A 73 12.45 -23.18 1.52
N ARG A 74 11.47 -23.95 1.05
CA ARG A 74 11.66 -24.89 -0.05
C ARG A 74 10.54 -24.79 -1.09
N PRO A 75 10.83 -24.32 -2.33
CA PRO A 75 12.02 -23.56 -2.70
C PRO A 75 12.06 -22.22 -1.94
N PRO A 76 13.24 -21.61 -1.73
CA PRO A 76 13.34 -20.37 -0.95
C PRO A 76 12.62 -19.24 -1.68
N ARG A 77 11.65 -18.61 -0.99
CA ARG A 77 10.89 -17.46 -1.48
C ARG A 77 10.94 -16.32 -0.50
N TYR A 78 11.05 -15.11 -1.02
CA TYR A 78 11.23 -13.90 -0.24
C TYR A 78 10.14 -12.88 -0.52
N GLU A 79 9.86 -12.08 0.49
CA GLU A 79 9.07 -10.87 0.40
C GLU A 79 9.95 -9.64 0.71
N TYR A 80 9.59 -8.49 0.14
CA TYR A 80 10.24 -7.20 0.36
C TYR A 80 9.41 -6.40 1.36
N ARG A 81 10.08 -5.80 2.33
CA ARG A 81 9.47 -4.93 3.34
C ARG A 81 10.22 -3.63 3.45
N LEU A 82 9.53 -2.57 3.85
CA LEU A 82 10.16 -1.31 4.18
C LEU A 82 10.84 -1.42 5.53
N THR A 83 12.07 -0.90 5.61
CA THR A 83 12.77 -0.63 6.87
C THR A 83 12.22 0.67 7.49
N ASP A 84 12.71 1.07 8.68
CA ASP A 84 12.36 2.37 9.27
C ASP A 84 12.73 3.52 8.31
N LYS A 85 13.92 3.46 7.68
CA LYS A 85 14.34 4.41 6.63
C LYS A 85 13.37 4.42 5.44
N GLY A 86 12.84 3.26 5.06
CA GLY A 86 11.84 3.17 3.99
C GLY A 86 10.47 3.70 4.43
N LEU A 87 10.07 3.48 5.67
CA LEU A 87 8.83 4.01 6.25
C LEU A 87 8.84 5.54 6.33
N ASP A 88 10.00 6.14 6.56
CA ASP A 88 10.18 7.60 6.56
C ASP A 88 9.95 8.26 5.19
N LEU A 89 9.87 7.48 4.10
CA LEU A 89 9.45 7.98 2.79
C LEU A 89 7.94 8.16 2.65
N TRP A 90 7.13 7.65 3.59
CA TRP A 90 5.67 7.74 3.51
C TRP A 90 5.15 9.18 3.33
N PRO A 91 5.63 10.20 4.06
CA PRO A 91 5.22 11.60 3.84
C PRO A 91 5.46 12.06 2.40
N THR A 92 6.60 11.72 1.82
CA THR A 92 6.98 12.09 0.46
C THR A 92 6.08 11.41 -0.57
N VAL A 93 5.78 10.12 -0.38
CA VAL A 93 4.88 9.36 -1.26
C VAL A 93 3.46 9.93 -1.21
N VAL A 94 2.95 10.26 -0.01
CA VAL A 94 1.63 10.90 0.16
C VAL A 94 1.59 12.27 -0.51
N ALA A 95 2.62 13.11 -0.30
CA ALA A 95 2.68 14.44 -0.92
C ALA A 95 2.71 14.36 -2.46
N LEU A 96 3.48 13.43 -3.02
CA LEU A 96 3.52 13.20 -4.48
C LEU A 96 2.19 12.67 -5.00
N MET A 97 1.53 11.77 -4.27
CA MET A 97 0.23 11.25 -4.63
C MET A 97 -0.82 12.36 -4.70
N GLN A 98 -0.93 13.16 -3.64
CA GLN A 98 -1.88 14.28 -3.57
C GLN A 98 -1.58 15.39 -4.57
N TRP A 99 -0.30 15.63 -4.88
CA TRP A 99 0.08 16.52 -5.95
C TRP A 99 -0.36 15.97 -7.32
N GLY A 100 -0.16 14.67 -7.54
CA GLY A 100 -0.62 13.98 -8.75
C GLY A 100 -2.15 14.01 -8.89
N ASP A 101 -2.89 13.72 -7.82
CA ASP A 101 -4.37 13.76 -7.81
C ASP A 101 -4.91 15.16 -8.18
N ARG A 102 -4.16 16.21 -7.86
CA ARG A 102 -4.56 17.60 -8.15
C ARG A 102 -4.23 18.04 -9.58
N TYR A 103 -3.09 17.60 -10.13
CA TYR A 103 -2.53 18.18 -11.35
C TYR A 103 -2.40 17.20 -12.52
N ALA A 104 -2.49 15.89 -12.28
CA ALA A 104 -2.55 14.91 -13.35
C ALA A 104 -3.97 14.83 -13.93
N ASP A 105 -4.08 14.51 -15.20
CA ASP A 105 -5.37 14.24 -15.84
C ASP A 105 -5.91 12.88 -15.38
N LEU A 106 -6.80 12.91 -14.40
CA LEU A 106 -7.45 11.74 -13.82
C LEU A 106 -8.98 11.85 -14.00
N PRO A 107 -9.51 11.56 -15.19
CA PRO A 107 -10.91 11.79 -15.51
C PRO A 107 -11.89 11.00 -14.65
N ALA A 108 -11.46 9.85 -14.10
CA ALA A 108 -12.25 9.04 -13.17
C ALA A 108 -11.97 9.38 -11.68
N GLY A 109 -11.15 10.39 -11.41
CA GLY A 109 -10.75 10.79 -10.06
C GLY A 109 -9.57 10.00 -9.48
N PRO A 110 -9.24 10.19 -8.20
CA PRO A 110 -8.10 9.57 -7.55
C PRO A 110 -8.21 8.05 -7.52
N VAL A 111 -7.07 7.38 -7.69
CA VAL A 111 -6.98 5.90 -7.71
C VAL A 111 -6.95 5.31 -6.30
N VAL A 112 -6.36 6.04 -5.35
CA VAL A 112 -6.23 5.61 -3.94
C VAL A 112 -6.72 6.74 -3.04
N LEU A 113 -7.55 6.40 -2.07
CA LEU A 113 -7.93 7.29 -0.99
C LEU A 113 -7.20 6.88 0.28
N LEU A 114 -6.87 7.86 1.10
CA LEU A 114 -6.26 7.66 2.42
C LEU A 114 -7.25 8.08 3.50
N GLU A 115 -7.52 7.16 4.42
CA GLU A 115 -8.48 7.36 5.50
C GLU A 115 -7.84 7.09 6.86
N HIS A 116 -8.17 7.90 7.86
CA HIS A 116 -7.76 7.66 9.23
C HIS A 116 -8.47 6.43 9.80
N ARG A 117 -7.71 5.43 10.27
CA ARG A 117 -8.26 4.17 10.82
C ARG A 117 -9.19 4.40 12.02
N GLY A 118 -8.95 5.45 12.80
CA GLY A 118 -9.68 5.73 14.02
C GLY A 118 -11.08 6.29 13.79
N CYS A 119 -11.32 7.06 12.72
CA CYS A 119 -12.60 7.74 12.50
C CYS A 119 -13.08 7.75 11.04
N GLY A 120 -12.33 7.19 10.10
CA GLY A 120 -12.68 7.19 8.67
C GLY A 120 -12.52 8.53 7.96
N GLY A 121 -12.01 9.56 8.64
CA GLY A 121 -11.80 10.87 8.03
C GLY A 121 -10.70 10.86 6.97
N ALA A 122 -10.83 11.69 5.93
CA ALA A 122 -9.82 11.84 4.88
C ALA A 122 -8.51 12.42 5.44
N VAL A 123 -7.40 12.11 4.75
CA VAL A 123 -6.06 12.60 5.11
C VAL A 123 -5.72 13.78 4.23
N ASP A 124 -5.47 14.95 4.82
CA ASP A 124 -5.09 16.16 4.11
C ASP A 124 -3.62 16.16 3.64
N ALA A 125 -3.22 17.23 2.94
CA ALA A 125 -1.85 17.41 2.44
C ALA A 125 -0.79 17.53 3.55
N HIS A 126 -1.18 17.81 4.78
CA HIS A 126 -0.31 17.93 5.95
C HIS A 126 -0.32 16.64 6.79
N ARG A 127 -1.01 15.60 6.32
CA ARG A 127 -1.20 14.33 7.03
C ARG A 127 -1.97 14.50 8.32
N VAL A 128 -2.95 15.40 8.30
CA VAL A 128 -3.90 15.63 9.39
C VAL A 128 -5.25 15.02 8.95
N CYS A 129 -5.96 14.42 9.88
CA CYS A 129 -7.30 13.91 9.63
C CYS A 129 -8.28 15.09 9.56
N GLU A 130 -9.00 15.20 8.44
CA GLU A 130 -9.98 16.27 8.24
C GLU A 130 -11.16 16.20 9.21
N SER A 131 -11.47 15.02 9.75
CA SER A 131 -12.60 14.85 10.66
C SER A 131 -12.26 15.06 12.13
N CYS A 132 -11.07 14.62 12.60
CA CYS A 132 -10.74 14.69 14.05
C CYS A 132 -9.50 15.53 14.35
N GLY A 133 -8.81 16.08 13.34
CA GLY A 133 -7.62 16.93 13.51
C GLY A 133 -6.36 16.18 13.96
N ALA A 134 -6.37 14.86 14.06
CA ALA A 134 -5.21 14.08 14.48
C ALA A 134 -4.11 14.12 13.42
N LYS A 135 -2.86 14.32 13.87
CA LYS A 135 -1.67 14.16 13.02
C LYS A 135 -1.38 12.68 12.83
N LEU A 136 -1.25 12.24 11.58
CA LEU A 136 -1.26 10.82 11.22
C LEU A 136 0.13 10.34 10.80
N THR A 137 0.43 9.10 11.20
CA THR A 137 1.56 8.29 10.72
C THR A 137 1.07 7.24 9.72
N VAL A 138 1.98 6.51 9.10
CA VAL A 138 1.63 5.41 8.18
C VAL A 138 0.78 4.32 8.85
N GLN A 139 0.91 4.13 10.16
CA GLN A 139 0.19 3.11 10.91
C GLN A 139 -1.28 3.50 11.15
N ASP A 140 -1.56 4.80 11.22
CA ASP A 140 -2.88 5.35 11.48
C ASP A 140 -3.76 5.42 10.22
N VAL A 141 -3.17 5.15 9.05
CA VAL A 141 -3.85 5.35 7.76
C VAL A 141 -4.19 4.02 7.10
N LEU A 142 -5.37 3.98 6.51
CA LEU A 142 -5.85 2.93 5.63
C LEU A 142 -5.88 3.46 4.20
N ALA A 143 -5.26 2.74 3.28
CA ALA A 143 -5.41 2.99 1.85
C ALA A 143 -6.61 2.20 1.32
N THR A 144 -7.56 2.91 0.71
CA THR A 144 -8.76 2.34 0.08
C THR A 144 -8.78 2.64 -1.41
N PRO A 145 -9.46 1.82 -2.24
CA PRO A 145 -9.58 2.11 -3.66
C PRO A 145 -10.45 3.34 -3.88
N GLY A 146 -9.95 4.31 -4.64
CA GLY A 146 -10.70 5.48 -5.05
C GLY A 146 -11.55 5.23 -6.31
N PRO A 147 -12.34 6.22 -6.75
CA PRO A 147 -13.23 6.10 -7.91
C PRO A 147 -12.47 5.82 -9.22
N GLY A 148 -11.24 6.29 -9.35
CA GLY A 148 -10.36 6.04 -10.50
C GLY A 148 -9.63 4.69 -10.45
N ALA A 149 -9.85 3.85 -9.44
CA ALA A 149 -9.14 2.58 -9.33
C ALA A 149 -9.56 1.60 -10.44
N PRO A 150 -8.62 1.11 -11.27
CA PRO A 150 -8.96 0.14 -12.30
C PRO A 150 -9.38 -1.20 -11.67
N PRO A 151 -10.18 -2.05 -12.35
CA PRO A 151 -10.71 -3.30 -11.79
C PRO A 151 -9.65 -4.26 -11.25
N ASN A 152 -8.44 -4.19 -11.80
CA ASN A 152 -7.31 -5.01 -11.38
C ASN A 152 -6.43 -4.36 -10.32
N HIS A 153 -6.83 -3.22 -9.73
CA HIS A 153 -6.03 -2.51 -8.74
C HIS A 153 -5.74 -3.39 -7.51
N PRO A 154 -4.50 -3.36 -6.95
CA PRO A 154 -4.10 -4.22 -5.82
C PRO A 154 -5.01 -4.15 -4.60
N LEU A 155 -5.50 -2.96 -4.25
CA LEU A 155 -6.41 -2.77 -3.12
C LEU A 155 -7.74 -3.50 -3.33
N LEU A 156 -8.31 -3.47 -4.56
CA LEU A 156 -9.52 -4.21 -4.90
C LEU A 156 -9.31 -5.73 -4.82
N ARG A 157 -8.17 -6.24 -5.34
CA ARG A 157 -7.82 -7.66 -5.23
C ARG A 157 -7.67 -8.10 -3.76
N ARG A 158 -7.12 -7.25 -2.90
CA ARG A 158 -6.96 -7.55 -1.47
C ARG A 158 -8.31 -7.54 -0.74
N ALA A 159 -9.17 -6.58 -1.03
CA ALA A 159 -10.53 -6.55 -0.47
C ALA A 159 -11.32 -7.80 -0.85
N ALA A 160 -11.29 -8.22 -2.12
CA ALA A 160 -11.94 -9.43 -2.59
C ALA A 160 -11.39 -10.70 -1.90
N ARG A 161 -10.06 -10.82 -1.72
CA ARG A 161 -9.43 -11.94 -1.00
C ARG A 161 -9.80 -11.97 0.49
N ALA A 162 -9.95 -10.81 1.13
CA ALA A 162 -10.38 -10.73 2.53
C ALA A 162 -11.84 -11.20 2.68
N GLN A 163 -12.73 -10.77 1.80
CA GLN A 163 -14.13 -11.19 1.77
C GLN A 163 -14.27 -12.71 1.51
N ALA A 164 -13.49 -13.27 0.57
CA ALA A 164 -13.51 -14.70 0.29
C ALA A 164 -13.09 -15.55 1.49
N LYS A 165 -12.12 -15.09 2.30
CA LYS A 165 -11.72 -15.78 3.54
C LYS A 165 -12.82 -15.77 4.61
N HIS A 166 -13.59 -14.71 4.72
CA HIS A 166 -14.72 -14.64 5.66
C HIS A 166 -15.93 -15.47 5.19
N HIS A 167 -16.17 -15.59 3.89
CA HIS A 167 -17.22 -16.47 3.36
C HIS A 167 -16.92 -17.95 3.62
N CYS A 168 -15.66 -18.37 3.56
CA CYS A 168 -15.28 -19.76 3.81
C CYS A 168 -15.45 -20.18 5.29
N ALA A 169 -15.33 -19.25 6.24
CA ALA A 169 -15.57 -19.52 7.66
C ALA A 169 -17.06 -19.76 7.98
N CYS A 170 -17.98 -19.12 7.26
CA CYS A 170 -19.41 -19.36 7.42
C CYS A 170 -19.89 -20.68 6.80
N CYS A 171 -19.23 -21.20 5.76
CA CYS A 171 -19.60 -22.48 5.14
C CYS A 171 -19.20 -23.70 5.95
N TYR A 172 -18.23 -23.60 6.86
CA TYR A 172 -17.84 -24.73 7.71
C TYR A 172 -18.81 -25.01 8.86
N PHE A 173 -19.71 -24.07 9.20
CA PHE A 173 -20.73 -24.24 10.27
C PHE A 173 -22.11 -24.67 9.74
N ARG A 174 -22.25 -24.95 8.44
CA ARG A 174 -23.51 -25.42 7.84
C ARG A 174 -23.50 -26.93 7.59
N ARG A 175 -23.16 -27.70 8.61
CA ARG A 175 -23.50 -29.14 8.65
C ARG A 175 -24.01 -29.45 10.05
N ILE A 176 -25.30 -29.46 10.18
CA ILE A 176 -26.20 -29.94 11.21
C ILE A 176 -27.26 -28.82 11.42
N ASP A 177 -28.36 -28.96 10.67
CA ASP A 177 -29.73 -28.96 11.20
C ASP A 177 -30.70 -29.02 10.02
N SER A 178 -31.35 -30.19 9.95
CA SER A 178 -32.50 -30.45 9.11
C SER A 178 -33.75 -29.86 9.76
N ALA A 179 -33.98 -28.59 9.64
CA ALA A 179 -35.27 -27.94 9.85
C ALA A 179 -35.28 -26.58 9.15
N GLY A 180 -36.17 -26.41 8.19
CA GLY A 180 -36.30 -25.22 7.36
C GLY A 180 -36.61 -23.94 8.16
N GLY A 181 -35.71 -23.00 8.16
CA GLY A 181 -35.87 -21.67 8.68
C GLY A 181 -34.98 -20.68 7.96
N ALA A 182 -35.59 -19.74 7.23
CA ALA A 182 -34.88 -18.65 6.59
C ALA A 182 -34.23 -17.74 7.64
N CYS A 183 -32.88 -17.63 7.61
CA CYS A 183 -32.14 -16.77 8.50
C CYS A 183 -32.05 -15.36 7.90
N LEU A 184 -32.89 -14.46 8.38
CA LEU A 184 -32.76 -13.00 8.21
C LEU A 184 -31.68 -12.52 9.18
N VAL A 185 -30.48 -12.24 8.65
CA VAL A 185 -29.40 -11.68 9.47
C VAL A 185 -29.55 -10.17 9.55
N ASN A 186 -30.05 -9.72 10.68
CA ASN A 186 -30.16 -8.32 11.06
C ASN A 186 -28.81 -7.87 11.65
N TRP A 187 -28.02 -7.08 10.91
CA TRP A 187 -26.76 -6.51 11.37
C TRP A 187 -27.00 -5.35 12.32
N ARG A 188 -27.10 -5.64 13.62
CA ARG A 188 -26.90 -4.64 14.66
C ARG A 188 -25.53 -4.86 15.28
N PHE A 189 -24.60 -3.95 15.01
CA PHE A 189 -23.34 -3.83 15.76
C PHE A 189 -23.65 -3.39 17.18
N GLN A 190 -23.42 -4.28 18.14
CA GLN A 190 -23.52 -3.98 19.55
C GLN A 190 -22.11 -3.79 20.11
N TRP A 191 -21.72 -2.54 20.32
CA TRP A 191 -20.54 -2.20 21.11
C TRP A 191 -20.82 -2.48 22.58
N SER A 192 -20.21 -3.50 23.15
CA SER A 192 -20.15 -3.71 24.60
C SER A 192 -19.00 -2.87 25.16
N LYS A 193 -19.33 -1.86 25.95
CA LYS A 193 -18.42 -1.17 26.86
C LYS A 193 -18.17 -2.12 28.03
N THR A 194 -16.90 -2.43 28.30
CA THR A 194 -16.46 -2.88 29.63
C THR A 194 -15.10 -2.26 29.93
N HIS A 195 -15.11 -1.49 30.99
CA HIS A 195 -14.12 -0.88 31.89
C HIS A 195 -12.63 -0.93 31.54
#